data_793f4f49433f0f499d8986b53cb738e1
#
_entry.id   793f4f49433f0f499d8986b53cb738e1
#
_cell.length_a   1.000
_cell.length_b   1.000
_cell.length_c   1.000
_cell.angle_alpha   90.00
_cell.angle_beta   90.00
_cell.angle_gamma   90.00
#
_symmetry.space_group_name_H-M   'P 1'
#
loop_
_entity.id
_entity.type
_entity.pdbx_description
1 polymer ?
#
loop_
_entity_poly.entity_id
_entity_poly.type
_entity_poly.pdbx_seq_one_letter_code
_entity_poly.pdbx_strand_id
1 'polypeptide(L)'
;MRSLPLPLALTARISPVAVLACAGWALTSGPAAPPAEAGHQAAQKTSTQSAPSGSSSGSSGSSDSPGGASAKAYSAAPSPCTSVPAAIVKSLVPGAKTTGKEIPSTDTTLRRTCSWNALQGYDYRWLDVSFEISSSEQEAQQEYQQRVSQKSGGGTVPGLGDGAYSVVNLTTEDKQQTREGVVLVRVSNAVVVVTYNGSDFETKKAPGADEINKGAIQAARAAVGALGGGRSQAG
;
A
#
# COMPACT_ATOMS: atom_id res chain seq x y z
N MET A 1 -5.59 -0.19 -64.97
CA MET A 1 -5.17 1.15 -64.60
C MET A 1 -6.42 1.96 -64.25
N ARG A 2 -6.70 2.14 -63.01
CA ARG A 2 -7.54 3.20 -62.43
C ARG A 2 -7.47 3.08 -60.91
N SER A 3 -6.70 3.99 -60.35
CA SER A 3 -6.55 4.18 -58.93
C SER A 3 -7.82 4.79 -58.34
N LEU A 4 -8.37 4.23 -57.26
CA LEU A 4 -9.42 4.82 -56.47
C LEU A 4 -8.81 5.36 -55.16
N PRO A 5 -9.06 6.60 -54.81
CA PRO A 5 -8.60 7.13 -53.53
C PRO A 5 -9.55 6.72 -52.40
N LEU A 6 -8.98 6.19 -51.32
CA LEU A 6 -9.68 5.99 -50.04
C LEU A 6 -9.91 7.35 -49.37
N PRO A 7 -11.12 7.67 -48.90
CA PRO A 7 -11.33 8.80 -48.01
C PRO A 7 -10.99 8.38 -46.57
N LEU A 8 -9.98 9.04 -45.97
CA LEU A 8 -9.75 9.05 -44.56
C LEU A 8 -10.92 9.76 -43.88
N ALA A 9 -11.77 9.01 -43.18
CA ALA A 9 -12.73 9.55 -42.23
C ALA A 9 -12.15 9.37 -40.81
N LEU A 10 -11.31 10.31 -40.39
CA LEU A 10 -10.95 10.47 -38.99
C LEU A 10 -12.13 11.13 -38.24
N THR A 11 -13.03 10.36 -37.67
CA THR A 11 -13.98 10.87 -36.68
C THR A 11 -13.32 10.90 -35.33
N ALA A 12 -12.76 12.04 -34.97
CA ALA A 12 -12.34 12.34 -33.59
C ALA A 12 -13.60 12.38 -32.70
N ARG A 13 -13.80 11.36 -31.87
CA ARG A 13 -14.79 11.40 -30.80
C ARG A 13 -14.17 12.13 -29.61
N ILE A 14 -14.47 13.41 -29.51
CA ILE A 14 -14.22 14.22 -28.32
C ILE A 14 -15.29 13.85 -27.30
N SER A 15 -14.91 13.13 -26.26
CA SER A 15 -15.76 12.90 -25.11
C SER A 15 -15.81 14.18 -24.27
N PRO A 16 -16.98 14.71 -23.92
CA PRO A 16 -17.08 15.85 -23.02
C PRO A 16 -16.77 15.37 -21.59
N VAL A 17 -15.66 15.87 -21.06
CA VAL A 17 -15.38 15.79 -19.62
C VAL A 17 -16.39 16.68 -18.91
N ALA A 18 -17.33 16.08 -18.17
CA ALA A 18 -18.23 16.80 -17.29
C ALA A 18 -17.44 17.32 -16.09
N VAL A 19 -17.14 18.61 -16.11
CA VAL A 19 -16.63 19.34 -14.96
C VAL A 19 -17.79 19.54 -13.98
N LEU A 20 -17.83 18.77 -12.90
CA LEU A 20 -18.71 19.01 -11.76
C LEU A 20 -18.08 20.12 -10.91
N ALA A 21 -18.57 21.34 -11.13
CA ALA A 21 -18.32 22.48 -10.26
C ALA A 21 -19.09 22.29 -8.96
N CYS A 22 -18.40 22.06 -7.85
CA CYS A 22 -18.98 22.12 -6.51
C CYS A 22 -19.16 23.57 -6.14
N ALA A 23 -20.40 24.07 -6.26
CA ALA A 23 -20.80 25.37 -5.77
C ALA A 23 -21.02 25.33 -4.25
N GLY A 24 -20.30 26.19 -3.56
CA GLY A 24 -20.75 27.04 -2.49
C GLY A 24 -21.39 26.43 -1.24
N TRP A 25 -20.61 26.33 -0.16
CA TRP A 25 -21.16 26.40 1.19
C TRP A 25 -21.18 27.86 1.63
N ALA A 26 -22.38 28.42 1.64
CA ALA A 26 -22.63 29.74 2.18
C ALA A 26 -22.61 29.71 3.71
N LEU A 27 -21.78 30.53 4.28
CA LEU A 27 -21.75 30.93 5.68
C LEU A 27 -23.07 31.59 6.05
N THR A 28 -23.84 31.02 6.96
CA THR A 28 -24.88 31.75 7.65
C THR A 28 -24.39 32.10 9.05
N SER A 29 -23.97 33.36 9.20
CA SER A 29 -23.77 34.03 10.46
C SER A 29 -25.15 34.35 11.03
N GLY A 30 -25.52 33.80 12.17
CA GLY A 30 -26.67 34.20 12.95
C GLY A 30 -26.24 35.03 14.16
N PRO A 31 -27.07 35.98 14.62
CA PRO A 31 -26.65 37.07 15.49
C PRO A 31 -26.64 36.74 16.98
N ALA A 32 -25.82 37.51 17.66
CA ALA A 32 -25.60 37.55 19.09
C ALA A 32 -26.86 37.85 19.92
N ALA A 33 -26.94 37.29 21.12
CA ALA A 33 -27.76 37.78 22.21
C ALA A 33 -26.96 37.86 23.52
N PRO A 34 -27.21 38.84 24.36
CA PRO A 34 -26.31 39.33 25.38
C PRO A 34 -26.50 38.72 26.79
N PRO A 35 -25.82 39.23 27.83
CA PRO A 35 -25.38 38.45 28.99
C PRO A 35 -26.34 38.54 30.19
N ALA A 36 -26.23 37.58 31.09
CA ALA A 36 -26.81 37.74 32.44
C ALA A 36 -25.78 37.31 33.50
N GLU A 37 -25.67 38.17 34.42
CA GLU A 37 -24.75 38.35 35.51
C GLU A 37 -24.85 37.37 36.67
N ALA A 38 -23.76 37.42 37.47
CA ALA A 38 -23.66 37.31 38.93
C ALA A 38 -23.75 35.89 39.54
N GLY A 39 -22.87 35.48 40.39
CA GLY A 39 -22.18 36.10 41.48
C GLY A 39 -21.54 35.05 42.38
N HIS A 40 -20.59 35.55 43.15
CA HIS A 40 -20.09 35.11 44.45
C HIS A 40 -19.01 34.01 44.50
N GLN A 41 -17.77 34.45 44.65
CA GLN A 41 -17.02 34.72 45.90
C GLN A 41 -16.60 33.48 46.67
N ALA A 42 -15.30 33.32 46.68
CA ALA A 42 -14.34 33.39 47.79
C ALA A 42 -14.11 32.09 48.55
N ALA A 43 -12.91 31.64 48.58
CA ALA A 43 -12.02 31.74 49.77
C ALA A 43 -10.64 31.13 49.51
N GLN A 44 -9.66 31.99 49.69
CA GLN A 44 -8.27 31.66 49.95
C GLN A 44 -8.11 30.80 51.22
N LYS A 45 -7.12 29.90 51.22
CA LYS A 45 -6.22 29.74 52.38
C LYS A 45 -4.88 29.21 51.98
N THR A 46 -3.92 30.02 52.20
CA THR A 46 -2.47 29.86 52.28
C THR A 46 -2.07 29.00 53.49
N SER A 47 -1.05 28.22 53.40
CA SER A 47 -0.06 27.87 54.46
C SER A 47 1.08 27.10 53.86
N THR A 48 2.15 27.64 53.64
CA THR A 48 3.49 27.82 54.20
C THR A 48 4.10 26.62 54.92
N GLN A 49 5.30 26.21 54.34
CA GLN A 49 6.55 25.90 55.03
C GLN A 49 6.74 24.51 55.69
N SER A 50 7.66 23.71 55.21
CA SER A 50 9.05 23.59 55.70
C SER A 50 9.73 22.39 55.07
N ALA A 51 10.94 22.56 54.59
CA ALA A 51 11.91 21.48 54.36
C ALA A 51 12.53 21.08 55.70
N PRO A 52 13.10 19.87 55.85
CA PRO A 52 14.53 19.75 55.67
C PRO A 52 15.04 18.45 54.97
N SER A 53 16.27 18.58 54.56
CA SER A 53 17.24 17.67 54.00
C SER A 53 17.30 16.25 54.56
N GLY A 54 17.52 15.27 53.69
CA GLY A 54 17.96 13.94 54.05
C GLY A 54 18.48 13.21 52.81
N SER A 55 19.81 13.16 52.67
CA SER A 55 20.55 12.35 51.73
C SER A 55 20.36 10.86 52.01
N SER A 56 20.13 10.05 50.96
CA SER A 56 20.78 8.74 50.82
C SER A 56 20.44 8.08 49.50
N SER A 57 21.46 7.88 48.71
CA SER A 57 21.86 6.69 47.93
C SER A 57 20.83 5.81 47.25
N GLY A 58 20.89 5.79 45.91
CA GLY A 58 20.99 4.56 45.14
C GLY A 58 19.69 3.79 44.90
N SER A 59 19.17 3.93 43.74
CA SER A 59 18.68 2.77 42.99
C SER A 59 18.40 3.18 41.56
N SER A 60 19.05 2.49 40.64
CA SER A 60 18.79 2.57 39.21
C SER A 60 17.34 2.12 38.92
N GLY A 61 16.44 3.04 38.91
CA GLY A 61 15.08 2.84 38.42
C GLY A 61 15.04 3.06 36.93
N SER A 62 14.92 2.00 36.17
CA SER A 62 14.53 2.06 34.77
C SER A 62 13.26 2.88 34.64
N SER A 63 13.37 4.06 34.11
CA SER A 63 12.23 4.88 33.76
C SER A 63 11.53 4.20 32.55
N ASP A 64 10.50 3.41 32.84
CA ASP A 64 9.49 3.08 31.87
C ASP A 64 8.81 4.39 31.44
N SER A 65 9.25 4.93 30.33
CA SER A 65 8.53 5.97 29.62
C SER A 65 7.33 5.34 28.91
N PRO A 66 6.09 5.64 29.28
CA PRO A 66 4.92 5.24 28.52
C PRO A 66 4.82 6.16 27.32
N GLY A 67 5.23 5.71 26.16
CA GLY A 67 5.09 6.45 24.90
C GLY A 67 6.26 6.29 23.94
N GLY A 68 6.93 5.14 23.93
CA GLY A 68 7.87 4.81 22.89
C GLY A 68 7.13 4.67 21.55
N ALA A 69 7.24 5.66 20.66
CA ALA A 69 6.96 5.43 19.25
C ALA A 69 7.77 4.19 18.83
N SER A 70 7.07 3.11 18.47
CA SER A 70 7.72 1.87 18.02
C SER A 70 8.78 2.22 16.99
N ALA A 71 10.04 1.87 17.28
CA ALA A 71 11.15 2.18 16.40
C ALA A 71 10.86 1.59 15.02
N LYS A 72 11.03 2.39 13.96
CA LYS A 72 10.87 1.93 12.59
C LYS A 72 11.81 0.75 12.34
N ALA A 73 11.27 -0.40 11.95
CA ALA A 73 12.09 -1.54 11.55
C ALA A 73 12.73 -1.31 10.17
N TYR A 74 12.07 -0.52 9.33
CA TYR A 74 12.53 -0.16 7.98
C TYR A 74 12.58 1.36 7.83
N SER A 75 13.74 1.90 7.47
CA SER A 75 13.93 3.33 7.22
C SER A 75 13.66 3.72 5.77
N ALA A 76 13.80 2.77 4.83
CA ALA A 76 13.59 2.98 3.41
C ALA A 76 13.10 1.71 2.69
N ALA A 77 12.43 1.89 1.56
CA ALA A 77 12.01 0.80 0.69
C ALA A 77 13.22 0.12 0.03
N PRO A 78 13.35 -1.21 0.15
CA PRO A 78 14.43 -1.93 -0.51
C PRO A 78 14.26 -1.96 -2.03
N SER A 79 15.29 -2.39 -2.76
CA SER A 79 15.20 -2.57 -4.22
C SER A 79 14.22 -3.68 -4.58
N PRO A 80 13.08 -3.37 -5.21
CA PRO A 80 12.04 -4.36 -5.46
C PRO A 80 12.41 -5.33 -6.58
N CYS A 81 13.23 -4.90 -7.55
CA CYS A 81 13.61 -5.73 -8.70
C CYS A 81 14.53 -6.90 -8.34
N THR A 82 15.15 -6.87 -7.15
CA THR A 82 15.98 -7.96 -6.63
C THR A 82 15.27 -8.80 -5.57
N SER A 83 14.04 -8.43 -5.20
CA SER A 83 13.27 -9.09 -4.13
C SER A 83 12.64 -10.42 -4.56
N VAL A 84 12.44 -10.63 -5.87
CA VAL A 84 11.89 -11.87 -6.41
C VAL A 84 12.99 -12.61 -7.17
N PRO A 85 13.34 -13.83 -6.75
CA PRO A 85 14.33 -14.64 -7.44
C PRO A 85 14.00 -14.87 -8.93
N ALA A 86 15.03 -14.84 -9.77
CA ALA A 86 14.89 -15.01 -11.23
C ALA A 86 14.11 -16.28 -11.63
N ALA A 87 14.25 -17.35 -10.85
CA ALA A 87 13.51 -18.60 -11.09
C ALA A 87 11.99 -18.41 -10.92
N ILE A 88 11.58 -17.64 -9.90
CA ILE A 88 10.16 -17.32 -9.66
C ILE A 88 9.63 -16.42 -10.77
N VAL A 89 10.40 -15.38 -11.16
CA VAL A 89 10.01 -14.50 -12.27
C VAL A 89 9.80 -15.32 -13.55
N LYS A 90 10.72 -16.20 -13.90
CA LYS A 90 10.59 -17.07 -15.10
C LYS A 90 9.38 -17.99 -15.04
N SER A 91 9.03 -18.47 -13.85
CA SER A 91 7.87 -19.34 -13.64
C SER A 91 6.55 -18.58 -13.75
N LEU A 92 6.47 -17.37 -13.17
CA LEU A 92 5.22 -16.58 -13.13
C LEU A 92 5.01 -15.77 -14.41
N VAL A 93 6.10 -15.25 -14.98
CA VAL A 93 6.06 -14.38 -16.18
C VAL A 93 7.02 -14.93 -17.24
N PRO A 94 6.65 -16.05 -17.88
CA PRO A 94 7.47 -16.63 -18.94
C PRO A 94 7.78 -15.63 -20.04
N GLY A 95 9.05 -15.56 -20.46
CA GLY A 95 9.51 -14.61 -21.48
C GLY A 95 9.90 -13.22 -20.95
N ALA A 96 9.61 -12.89 -19.70
CA ALA A 96 10.03 -11.60 -19.13
C ALA A 96 11.54 -11.56 -18.86
N LYS A 97 12.12 -10.36 -18.97
CA LYS A 97 13.47 -10.08 -18.46
C LYS A 97 13.45 -10.20 -16.93
N THR A 98 14.28 -11.09 -16.39
CA THR A 98 14.29 -11.37 -14.93
C THR A 98 14.76 -10.20 -14.08
N THR A 99 15.48 -9.23 -14.67
CA THR A 99 15.88 -7.99 -13.99
C THR A 99 14.70 -7.06 -13.67
N GLY A 100 13.56 -7.24 -14.34
CA GLY A 100 12.40 -6.36 -14.19
C GLY A 100 12.67 -4.93 -14.65
N LYS A 101 11.70 -4.07 -14.38
CA LYS A 101 11.79 -2.64 -14.60
C LYS A 101 11.23 -1.92 -13.38
N GLU A 102 12.05 -1.13 -12.71
CA GLU A 102 11.58 -0.28 -11.63
C GLU A 102 10.70 0.84 -12.17
N ILE A 103 9.53 1.03 -11.55
CA ILE A 103 8.58 2.09 -11.89
C ILE A 103 9.00 3.35 -11.14
N PRO A 104 9.15 4.52 -11.81
CA PRO A 104 9.50 5.76 -11.14
C PRO A 104 8.53 6.11 -10.02
N SER A 105 9.06 6.52 -8.87
CA SER A 105 8.33 6.99 -7.71
C SER A 105 8.78 8.40 -7.35
N THR A 106 7.89 9.21 -6.78
CA THR A 106 8.22 10.55 -6.29
C THR A 106 9.15 10.51 -5.07
N ASP A 107 9.03 9.47 -4.25
CA ASP A 107 9.89 9.24 -3.10
C ASP A 107 10.27 7.76 -3.03
N THR A 108 11.50 7.45 -3.43
CA THR A 108 12.04 6.09 -3.44
C THR A 108 12.40 5.57 -2.05
N THR A 109 12.43 6.43 -1.03
CA THR A 109 12.60 5.99 0.35
C THR A 109 11.30 5.42 0.92
N LEU A 110 10.17 5.99 0.51
CA LEU A 110 8.85 5.58 0.99
C LEU A 110 8.21 4.51 0.12
N ARG A 111 8.42 4.56 -1.21
CA ARG A 111 7.80 3.58 -2.12
C ARG A 111 8.70 3.24 -3.29
N ARG A 112 8.87 1.94 -3.54
CA ARG A 112 9.52 1.42 -4.74
C ARG A 112 8.74 0.24 -5.30
N THR A 113 8.60 0.20 -6.60
CA THR A 113 7.85 -0.84 -7.31
C THR A 113 8.66 -1.39 -8.47
N CYS A 114 8.71 -2.70 -8.62
CA CYS A 114 9.25 -3.36 -9.80
C CYS A 114 8.16 -4.10 -10.56
N SER A 115 8.25 -4.05 -11.89
CA SER A 115 7.34 -4.68 -12.82
C SER A 115 8.06 -5.67 -13.72
N TRP A 116 7.44 -6.83 -13.93
CA TRP A 116 7.80 -7.83 -14.94
C TRP A 116 6.57 -8.15 -15.76
N ASN A 117 6.67 -8.07 -17.06
CA ASN A 117 5.58 -8.45 -17.95
C ASN A 117 6.13 -9.08 -19.23
N ALA A 118 5.35 -9.96 -19.82
CA ALA A 118 5.63 -10.56 -21.10
C ALA A 118 4.33 -11.03 -21.78
N LEU A 119 4.36 -11.01 -23.08
CA LEU A 119 3.43 -11.71 -23.95
C LEU A 119 4.19 -12.86 -24.61
N GLN A 120 3.78 -14.09 -24.32
CA GLN A 120 4.34 -15.29 -24.93
C GLN A 120 3.26 -16.00 -25.75
N GLY A 121 3.38 -15.93 -27.08
CA GLY A 121 2.26 -16.28 -27.94
C GLY A 121 1.09 -15.32 -27.69
N TYR A 122 -0.01 -15.84 -27.20
CA TYR A 122 -1.19 -15.06 -26.82
C TYR A 122 -1.35 -14.94 -25.31
N ASP A 123 -0.51 -15.60 -24.52
CA ASP A 123 -0.57 -15.60 -23.07
C ASP A 123 0.21 -14.42 -22.50
N TYR A 124 -0.50 -13.52 -21.84
CA TYR A 124 0.04 -12.33 -21.19
C TYR A 124 0.10 -12.53 -19.69
N ARG A 125 1.25 -12.25 -19.10
CA ARG A 125 1.48 -12.26 -17.65
C ARG A 125 2.13 -10.96 -17.21
N TRP A 126 1.72 -10.50 -16.03
CA TRP A 126 2.25 -9.30 -15.42
C TRP A 126 2.36 -9.49 -13.91
N LEU A 127 3.52 -9.18 -13.36
CA LEU A 127 3.82 -9.20 -11.94
C LEU A 127 4.38 -7.85 -11.52
N ASP A 128 3.76 -7.23 -10.51
CA ASP A 128 4.27 -6.07 -9.81
C ASP A 128 4.55 -6.42 -8.35
N VAL A 129 5.66 -5.90 -7.82
CA VAL A 129 6.01 -5.96 -6.40
C VAL A 129 6.35 -4.56 -5.92
N SER A 130 5.62 -4.08 -4.92
CA SER A 130 5.82 -2.78 -4.30
C SER A 130 6.16 -2.93 -2.83
N PHE A 131 7.14 -2.16 -2.36
CA PHE A 131 7.42 -1.93 -0.95
C PHE A 131 6.99 -0.51 -0.61
N GLU A 132 6.24 -0.35 0.47
CA GLU A 132 5.74 0.91 0.97
C GLU A 132 6.11 1.01 2.45
N ILE A 133 6.78 2.09 2.84
CA ILE A 133 7.32 2.28 4.19
C ILE A 133 6.56 3.41 4.86
N SER A 134 5.88 3.08 5.93
CA SER A 134 5.15 4.04 6.77
C SER A 134 6.06 4.65 7.83
N SER A 135 5.63 5.76 8.43
CA SER A 135 6.37 6.44 9.48
C SER A 135 6.42 5.65 10.80
N SER A 136 5.47 4.71 10.99
CA SER A 136 5.36 3.85 12.17
C SER A 136 4.68 2.52 11.85
N GLU A 137 4.83 1.55 12.75
CA GLU A 137 4.09 0.28 12.66
C GLU A 137 2.57 0.49 12.74
N GLN A 138 2.13 1.45 13.57
CA GLN A 138 0.71 1.77 13.71
C GLN A 138 0.12 2.31 12.40
N GLU A 139 0.84 3.19 11.70
CA GLU A 139 0.42 3.71 10.41
C GLU A 139 0.34 2.60 9.37
N ALA A 140 1.36 1.74 9.26
CA ALA A 140 1.34 0.58 8.38
C ALA A 140 0.17 -0.37 8.68
N GLN A 141 -0.15 -0.57 9.95
CA GLN A 141 -1.29 -1.36 10.38
C GLN A 141 -2.61 -0.75 9.93
N GLN A 142 -2.80 0.55 10.11
CA GLN A 142 -4.00 1.26 9.68
C GLN A 142 -4.16 1.21 8.17
N GLU A 143 -3.09 1.46 7.43
CA GLU A 143 -3.08 1.39 5.97
C GLU A 143 -3.42 -0.02 5.47
N TYR A 144 -2.79 -1.05 6.03
CA TYR A 144 -3.10 -2.44 5.73
C TYR A 144 -4.58 -2.76 5.97
N GLN A 145 -5.11 -2.42 7.15
CA GLN A 145 -6.50 -2.67 7.51
C GLN A 145 -7.47 -1.93 6.59
N GLN A 146 -7.19 -0.66 6.27
CA GLN A 146 -8.01 0.13 5.36
C GLN A 146 -8.05 -0.52 3.96
N ARG A 147 -6.89 -0.95 3.43
CA ARG A 147 -6.84 -1.60 2.12
C ARG A 147 -7.57 -2.95 2.11
N VAL A 148 -7.43 -3.74 3.17
CA VAL A 148 -8.16 -5.02 3.31
C VAL A 148 -9.66 -4.80 3.38
N SER A 149 -10.14 -3.80 4.13
CA SER A 149 -11.57 -3.51 4.26
C SER A 149 -12.24 -3.09 2.95
N GLN A 150 -11.46 -2.58 1.99
CA GLN A 150 -11.92 -2.20 0.65
C GLN A 150 -11.99 -3.39 -0.33
N LYS A 151 -11.49 -4.57 0.09
CA LYS A 151 -11.50 -5.77 -0.74
C LYS A 151 -12.64 -6.70 -0.34
N SER A 152 -13.26 -7.33 -1.34
CA SER A 152 -14.28 -8.35 -1.14
C SER A 152 -13.86 -9.67 -1.78
N GLY A 153 -14.30 -10.78 -1.21
CA GLY A 153 -14.08 -12.11 -1.79
C GLY A 153 -12.67 -12.68 -1.60
N GLY A 154 -11.85 -12.07 -0.74
CA GLY A 154 -10.52 -12.54 -0.40
C GLY A 154 -10.45 -13.28 0.94
N GLY A 155 -9.23 -13.58 1.37
CA GLY A 155 -8.98 -14.27 2.65
C GLY A 155 -7.59 -14.00 3.19
N THR A 156 -7.41 -14.33 4.48
CA THR A 156 -6.11 -14.24 5.15
C THR A 156 -5.14 -15.28 4.60
N VAL A 157 -3.85 -14.90 4.53
CA VAL A 157 -2.76 -15.82 4.15
C VAL A 157 -1.93 -16.11 5.40
N PRO A 158 -2.09 -17.28 6.02
CA PRO A 158 -1.39 -17.58 7.27
C PRO A 158 0.12 -17.71 7.06
N GLY A 159 0.88 -17.32 8.10
CA GLY A 159 2.34 -17.46 8.14
C GLY A 159 3.09 -16.58 7.14
N LEU A 160 2.52 -15.43 6.77
CA LEU A 160 3.15 -14.47 5.88
C LEU A 160 3.10 -13.07 6.50
N GLY A 161 4.25 -12.55 6.93
CA GLY A 161 4.38 -11.29 7.65
C GLY A 161 3.62 -11.27 8.99
N ASP A 162 3.31 -10.07 9.48
CA ASP A 162 2.50 -9.84 10.69
C ASP A 162 0.99 -9.87 10.37
N GLY A 163 0.65 -9.81 9.10
CA GLY A 163 -0.68 -9.95 8.56
C GLY A 163 -0.63 -9.97 7.05
N ALA A 164 -1.36 -10.90 6.44
CA ALA A 164 -1.45 -10.98 4.99
C ALA A 164 -2.88 -11.31 4.54
N TYR A 165 -3.25 -10.73 3.41
CA TYR A 165 -4.55 -10.90 2.78
C TYR A 165 -4.37 -11.08 1.27
N SER A 166 -5.11 -12.01 0.69
CA SER A 166 -5.12 -12.27 -0.75
C SER A 166 -6.52 -12.19 -1.30
N VAL A 167 -6.66 -11.59 -2.48
CA VAL A 167 -7.91 -11.53 -3.23
C VAL A 167 -7.65 -11.77 -4.71
N VAL A 168 -8.58 -12.43 -5.38
CA VAL A 168 -8.53 -12.65 -6.83
C VAL A 168 -9.77 -12.07 -7.47
N ASN A 169 -9.56 -11.18 -8.42
CA ASN A 169 -10.59 -10.50 -9.19
C ASN A 169 -10.61 -11.02 -10.63
N LEU A 170 -11.79 -11.01 -11.23
CA LEU A 170 -11.98 -11.23 -12.67
C LEU A 170 -12.60 -9.98 -13.28
N THR A 171 -11.92 -9.40 -14.25
CA THR A 171 -12.44 -8.30 -15.03
C THR A 171 -12.74 -8.79 -16.46
N THR A 172 -13.84 -8.31 -17.03
CA THR A 172 -14.19 -8.58 -18.44
C THR A 172 -14.42 -7.25 -19.12
N GLU A 173 -13.63 -6.96 -20.14
CA GLU A 173 -13.71 -5.75 -20.93
C GLU A 173 -13.65 -6.14 -22.42
N ASP A 174 -14.61 -5.72 -23.22
CA ASP A 174 -14.73 -6.09 -24.63
C ASP A 174 -14.63 -7.61 -24.91
N LYS A 175 -15.24 -8.42 -24.04
CA LYS A 175 -15.16 -9.89 -24.02
C LYS A 175 -13.79 -10.46 -23.67
N GLN A 176 -12.77 -9.64 -23.44
CA GLN A 176 -11.47 -10.06 -22.96
C GLN A 176 -11.52 -10.20 -21.45
N GLN A 177 -11.15 -11.36 -20.93
CA GLN A 177 -11.04 -11.61 -19.49
C GLN A 177 -9.61 -11.39 -19.02
N THR A 178 -9.47 -10.71 -17.89
CA THR A 178 -8.21 -10.59 -17.15
C THR A 178 -8.44 -11.02 -15.71
N ARG A 179 -7.59 -11.86 -15.18
CA ARG A 179 -7.61 -12.24 -13.78
C ARG A 179 -6.45 -11.62 -13.05
N GLU A 180 -6.73 -11.00 -11.92
CA GLU A 180 -5.78 -10.33 -11.08
C GLU A 180 -5.81 -10.91 -9.67
N GLY A 181 -4.66 -11.31 -9.17
CA GLY A 181 -4.43 -11.65 -7.76
C GLY A 181 -3.67 -10.51 -7.09
N VAL A 182 -4.20 -10.01 -5.98
CA VAL A 182 -3.54 -9.00 -5.16
C VAL A 182 -3.25 -9.60 -3.79
N VAL A 183 -2.00 -9.50 -3.36
CA VAL A 183 -1.58 -9.89 -2.01
C VAL A 183 -1.06 -8.66 -1.28
N LEU A 184 -1.65 -8.39 -0.13
CA LEU A 184 -1.22 -7.34 0.80
C LEU A 184 -0.53 -8.01 1.98
N VAL A 185 0.67 -7.59 2.34
CA VAL A 185 1.40 -8.12 3.49
C VAL A 185 1.93 -6.97 4.32
N ARG A 186 1.63 -6.95 5.63
CA ARG A 186 2.26 -6.04 6.57
C ARG A 186 3.43 -6.74 7.27
N VAL A 187 4.55 -6.06 7.36
CA VAL A 187 5.73 -6.48 8.14
C VAL A 187 6.26 -5.25 8.88
N SER A 188 6.02 -5.17 10.19
CA SER A 188 6.35 -4.00 11.01
C SER A 188 5.77 -2.71 10.41
N ASN A 189 6.60 -1.72 10.08
CA ASN A 189 6.20 -0.47 9.42
C ASN A 189 6.24 -0.53 7.89
N ALA A 190 6.32 -1.71 7.27
CA ALA A 190 6.28 -1.89 5.82
C ALA A 190 4.99 -2.58 5.37
N VAL A 191 4.46 -2.15 4.23
CA VAL A 191 3.41 -2.86 3.48
C VAL A 191 4.00 -3.32 2.16
N VAL A 192 3.94 -4.62 1.89
CA VAL A 192 4.28 -5.22 0.61
C VAL A 192 3.01 -5.45 -0.17
N VAL A 193 2.96 -4.94 -1.40
CA VAL A 193 1.84 -5.13 -2.32
C VAL A 193 2.34 -5.93 -3.51
N VAL A 194 1.72 -7.06 -3.75
CA VAL A 194 2.00 -7.87 -4.96
C VAL A 194 0.74 -7.94 -5.79
N THR A 195 0.87 -7.60 -7.07
CA THR A 195 -0.18 -7.77 -8.06
C THR A 195 0.33 -8.73 -9.12
N TYR A 196 -0.39 -9.83 -9.34
CA TYR A 196 -0.09 -10.79 -10.39
C TYR A 196 -1.33 -11.01 -11.24
N ASN A 197 -1.21 -10.76 -12.53
CA ASN A 197 -2.34 -10.90 -13.44
C ASN A 197 -1.99 -11.63 -14.73
N GLY A 198 -3.03 -12.09 -15.40
CA GLY A 198 -2.90 -12.79 -16.67
C GLY A 198 -4.17 -12.75 -17.52
N SER A 199 -3.94 -12.93 -18.81
CA SER A 199 -4.95 -12.88 -19.84
C SER A 199 -4.47 -13.70 -21.04
N ASP A 200 -5.37 -14.39 -21.74
CA ASP A 200 -5.08 -15.05 -23.01
C ASP A 200 -5.85 -14.32 -24.12
N PHE A 201 -5.12 -13.76 -25.07
CA PHE A 201 -5.70 -12.92 -26.13
C PHE A 201 -6.30 -13.73 -27.30
N GLU A 202 -5.94 -15.03 -27.43
CA GLU A 202 -6.53 -15.90 -28.46
C GLU A 202 -7.92 -16.39 -28.02
N THR A 203 -7.97 -16.97 -26.83
CA THR A 203 -9.22 -17.51 -26.26
C THR A 203 -10.09 -16.46 -25.61
N LYS A 204 -9.53 -15.27 -25.34
CA LYS A 204 -10.13 -14.17 -24.56
C LYS A 204 -10.48 -14.54 -23.14
N LYS A 205 -9.89 -15.60 -22.59
CA LYS A 205 -10.13 -16.09 -21.25
C LYS A 205 -8.99 -15.71 -20.31
N ALA A 206 -9.34 -15.61 -19.04
CA ALA A 206 -8.37 -15.45 -17.98
C ALA A 206 -7.83 -16.82 -17.51
N PRO A 207 -6.60 -16.88 -16.97
CA PRO A 207 -6.06 -18.07 -16.30
C PRO A 207 -6.89 -18.45 -15.07
N GLY A 208 -6.65 -19.64 -14.51
CA GLY A 208 -7.36 -20.14 -13.34
C GLY A 208 -7.19 -19.25 -12.10
N ALA A 209 -8.22 -19.13 -11.25
CA ALA A 209 -8.16 -18.32 -10.03
C ALA A 209 -7.07 -18.83 -9.08
N ASP A 210 -6.97 -20.15 -8.93
CA ASP A 210 -5.97 -20.79 -8.06
C ASP A 210 -4.54 -20.58 -8.56
N GLU A 211 -4.33 -20.60 -9.87
CA GLU A 211 -3.03 -20.32 -10.49
C GLU A 211 -2.57 -18.92 -10.14
N ILE A 212 -3.42 -17.93 -10.38
CA ILE A 212 -3.12 -16.51 -10.12
C ILE A 212 -2.93 -16.27 -8.62
N ASN A 213 -3.78 -16.83 -7.77
CA ASN A 213 -3.65 -16.67 -6.32
C ASN A 213 -2.34 -17.27 -5.79
N LYS A 214 -2.04 -18.51 -6.19
CA LYS A 214 -0.80 -19.19 -5.78
C LYS A 214 0.44 -18.45 -6.26
N GLY A 215 0.42 -17.95 -7.51
CA GLY A 215 1.52 -17.17 -8.08
C GLY A 215 1.75 -15.85 -7.32
N ALA A 216 0.69 -15.11 -7.03
CA ALA A 216 0.77 -13.86 -6.25
C ALA A 216 1.32 -14.12 -4.84
N ILE A 217 0.84 -15.16 -4.14
CA ILE A 217 1.33 -15.54 -2.81
C ILE A 217 2.81 -15.98 -2.87
N GLN A 218 3.22 -16.73 -3.89
CA GLN A 218 4.62 -17.15 -4.08
C GLN A 218 5.54 -15.93 -4.22
N ALA A 219 5.17 -14.95 -5.05
CA ALA A 219 5.92 -13.72 -5.20
C ALA A 219 5.96 -12.90 -3.90
N ALA A 220 4.84 -12.83 -3.18
CA ALA A 220 4.76 -12.13 -1.90
C ALA A 220 5.66 -12.75 -0.83
N ARG A 221 5.74 -14.08 -0.75
CA ARG A 221 6.68 -14.78 0.16
C ARG A 221 8.14 -14.44 -0.15
N ALA A 222 8.50 -14.40 -1.43
CA ALA A 222 9.85 -14.03 -1.85
C ALA A 222 10.16 -12.57 -1.48
N ALA A 223 9.25 -11.65 -1.76
CA ALA A 223 9.40 -10.23 -1.45
C ALA A 223 9.53 -9.98 0.06
N VAL A 224 8.72 -10.64 0.89
CA VAL A 224 8.81 -10.54 2.36
C VAL A 224 10.14 -11.10 2.87
N GLY A 225 10.63 -12.20 2.29
CA GLY A 225 11.95 -12.76 2.59
C GLY A 225 13.09 -11.75 2.33
N ALA A 226 12.98 -10.97 1.26
CA ALA A 226 13.96 -9.93 0.93
C ALA A 226 13.96 -8.76 1.94
N LEU A 227 12.79 -8.40 2.52
CA LEU A 227 12.72 -7.43 3.62
C LEU A 227 13.50 -7.91 4.85
N GLY A 228 13.39 -9.21 5.21
CA GLY A 228 14.11 -9.80 6.34
C GLY A 228 15.63 -9.77 6.16
N GLY A 229 16.13 -10.00 4.95
CA GLY A 229 17.56 -9.91 4.62
C GLY A 229 18.14 -8.49 4.72
N GLY A 230 17.33 -7.46 4.53
CA GLY A 230 17.75 -6.06 4.66
C GLY A 230 17.98 -5.61 6.12
N ARG A 231 17.36 -6.24 7.11
CA ARG A 231 17.59 -5.94 8.54
C ARG A 231 19.01 -6.26 9.00
N SER A 232 19.65 -7.25 8.40
CA SER A 232 21.01 -7.68 8.79
C SER A 232 22.13 -6.78 8.27
N GLN A 233 21.84 -5.77 7.44
CA GLN A 233 22.85 -4.87 6.86
C GLN A 233 22.84 -3.47 7.47
N ALA A 234 21.96 -3.18 8.44
CA ALA A 234 21.81 -1.89 9.10
C ALA A 234 22.32 -1.89 10.55
N GLY A 235 23.14 -2.90 10.92
CA GLY A 235 23.77 -3.03 12.24
C GLY A 235 25.26 -2.65 12.22
#